data_2fc639a4da783b87d779bd4857b29144
#
_entry.id   2fc639a4da783b87d779bd4857b29144
#
_cell.length_a   1.000
_cell.length_b   1.000
_cell.length_c   1.000
_cell.angle_alpha   90.00
_cell.angle_beta   90.00
_cell.angle_gamma   90.00
#
_symmetry.space_group_name_H-M   'P 1'
#
loop_
_entity.id
_entity.type
_entity.pdbx_description
1 polymer ?
#
loop_
_entity_poly.entity_id
_entity_poly.type
_entity_poly.pdbx_seq_one_letter_code
_entity_poly.pdbx_strand_id
1 'polypeptide(L)'
;MTTEMIIRIFIAAILGGIIGLEREYRAKEAGLRTHLLVASGSALFMIISQYGFDSVLHTRSNVSLDPSRIASQVVTGIGFIGAGTIIFQKHVIKGLTTAAGLWVTSAIGLACGSGMYILSTATTIMVVICLEAIYYITVRFGTKNIEITFSLSSYNKIESLIQYIENEKIIIQSYKIHRHVTDGAENYLAEMDLKIKNSTYQHNFPLLFN
;
A
#
# COMPACT_ATOMS: atom_id res chain seq x y z
N MET A 1 -19.65 -15.58 -27.49
CA MET A 1 -20.08 -14.89 -26.26
C MET A 1 -19.38 -15.43 -25.01
N THR A 2 -19.57 -16.70 -24.61
CA THR A 2 -18.93 -17.26 -23.38
C THR A 2 -17.40 -17.23 -23.41
N THR A 3 -16.78 -17.60 -24.53
CA THR A 3 -15.31 -17.55 -24.69
C THR A 3 -14.77 -16.15 -24.55
N GLU A 4 -15.47 -15.16 -25.09
CA GLU A 4 -15.07 -13.75 -24.96
C GLU A 4 -15.13 -13.27 -23.49
N MET A 5 -16.18 -13.65 -22.77
CA MET A 5 -16.31 -13.31 -21.35
C MET A 5 -15.16 -13.90 -20.50
N ILE A 6 -14.78 -15.16 -20.81
CA ILE A 6 -13.62 -15.80 -20.16
C ILE A 6 -12.33 -15.03 -20.46
N ILE A 7 -12.13 -14.60 -21.72
CA ILE A 7 -10.97 -13.80 -22.10
C ILE A 7 -10.92 -12.48 -21.35
N ARG A 8 -12.06 -11.79 -21.15
CA ARG A 8 -12.14 -10.56 -20.37
C ARG A 8 -11.64 -10.73 -18.94
N ILE A 9 -12.07 -11.83 -18.28
CA ILE A 9 -11.62 -12.15 -16.91
C ILE A 9 -10.13 -12.45 -16.91
N PHE A 10 -9.62 -13.16 -17.91
CA PHE A 10 -8.21 -13.53 -18.01
C PHE A 10 -7.32 -12.30 -18.22
N ILE A 11 -7.73 -11.37 -19.08
CA ILE A 11 -7.05 -10.10 -19.30
C ILE A 11 -7.05 -9.27 -18.01
N ALA A 12 -8.18 -9.18 -17.32
CA ALA A 12 -8.27 -8.50 -16.03
C ALA A 12 -7.31 -9.10 -15.00
N ALA A 13 -7.23 -10.43 -14.91
CA ALA A 13 -6.30 -11.14 -14.05
C ALA A 13 -4.84 -10.77 -14.34
N ILE A 14 -4.45 -10.76 -15.63
CA ILE A 14 -3.09 -10.40 -16.04
C ILE A 14 -2.78 -8.94 -15.67
N LEU A 15 -3.66 -7.99 -15.99
CA LEU A 15 -3.44 -6.57 -15.72
C LEU A 15 -3.37 -6.29 -14.21
N GLY A 16 -4.29 -6.88 -13.43
CA GLY A 16 -4.23 -6.80 -11.97
C GLY A 16 -2.97 -7.47 -11.41
N GLY A 17 -2.58 -8.62 -11.99
CA GLY A 17 -1.36 -9.34 -11.63
C GLY A 17 -0.09 -8.50 -11.85
N ILE A 18 0.01 -7.72 -12.93
CA ILE A 18 1.15 -6.84 -13.20
C ILE A 18 1.31 -5.81 -12.07
N ILE A 19 0.22 -5.17 -11.66
CA ILE A 19 0.26 -4.23 -10.52
C ILE A 19 0.64 -4.99 -9.24
N GLY A 20 0.03 -6.16 -9.01
CA GLY A 20 0.28 -6.97 -7.83
C GLY A 20 1.72 -7.47 -7.72
N LEU A 21 2.38 -7.80 -8.84
CA LEU A 21 3.80 -8.17 -8.88
C LEU A 21 4.69 -7.02 -8.39
N GLU A 22 4.45 -5.81 -8.86
CA GLU A 22 5.18 -4.63 -8.39
C GLU A 22 4.97 -4.43 -6.88
N ARG A 23 3.73 -4.57 -6.40
CA ARG A 23 3.41 -4.46 -4.97
C ARG A 23 4.09 -5.54 -4.13
N GLU A 24 4.10 -6.78 -4.58
CA GLU A 24 4.77 -7.90 -3.90
C GLU A 24 6.30 -7.71 -3.87
N TYR A 25 6.89 -7.29 -4.99
CA TYR A 25 8.32 -6.96 -5.07
C TYR A 25 8.72 -5.86 -4.09
N ARG A 26 7.82 -4.90 -3.82
CA ARG A 26 8.01 -3.81 -2.86
C ARG A 26 7.60 -4.16 -1.43
N ALA A 27 7.28 -5.43 -1.13
CA ALA A 27 6.84 -5.92 0.18
C ALA A 27 5.68 -5.07 0.76
N LYS A 28 4.66 -4.79 -0.08
CA LYS A 28 3.43 -4.10 0.34
C LYS A 28 2.40 -5.09 0.85
N GLU A 29 1.43 -4.60 1.63
CA GLU A 29 0.43 -5.38 2.35
C GLU A 29 -0.45 -6.25 1.42
N ALA A 30 -0.74 -5.78 0.21
CA ALA A 30 -1.44 -6.54 -0.83
C ALA A 30 -0.52 -6.73 -2.04
N GLY A 31 -0.20 -7.99 -2.34
CA GLY A 31 0.67 -8.42 -3.45
C GLY A 31 -0.10 -9.00 -4.64
N LEU A 32 0.57 -9.88 -5.39
CA LEU A 32 0.10 -10.50 -6.63
C LEU A 32 -1.27 -11.15 -6.48
N ARG A 33 -1.43 -12.03 -5.49
CA ARG A 33 -2.67 -12.79 -5.28
C ARG A 33 -3.87 -11.90 -5.09
N THR A 34 -3.72 -10.88 -4.25
CA THR A 34 -4.82 -9.96 -3.92
C THR A 34 -5.25 -9.15 -5.13
N HIS A 35 -4.32 -8.55 -5.87
CA HIS A 35 -4.63 -7.75 -7.05
C HIS A 35 -5.24 -8.59 -8.19
N LEU A 36 -4.71 -9.80 -8.41
CA LEU A 36 -5.25 -10.74 -9.38
C LEU A 36 -6.72 -11.11 -9.08
N LEU A 37 -7.01 -11.44 -7.82
CA LEU A 37 -8.37 -11.79 -7.40
C LEU A 37 -9.32 -10.59 -7.48
N VAL A 38 -8.89 -9.40 -7.07
CA VAL A 38 -9.70 -8.17 -7.14
C VAL A 38 -10.05 -7.84 -8.58
N ALA A 39 -9.07 -7.85 -9.50
CA ALA A 39 -9.30 -7.57 -10.91
C ALA A 39 -10.24 -8.59 -11.57
N SER A 40 -10.00 -9.89 -11.34
CA SER A 40 -10.82 -10.98 -11.88
C SER A 40 -12.25 -10.93 -11.37
N GLY A 41 -12.43 -10.74 -10.06
CA GLY A 41 -13.74 -10.62 -9.42
C GLY A 41 -14.52 -9.40 -9.93
N SER A 42 -13.85 -8.25 -10.07
CA SER A 42 -14.46 -7.04 -10.61
C SER A 42 -14.90 -7.22 -12.07
N ALA A 43 -14.08 -7.88 -12.90
CA ALA A 43 -14.44 -8.19 -14.28
C ALA A 43 -15.65 -9.14 -14.36
N LEU A 44 -15.69 -10.16 -13.51
CA LEU A 44 -16.81 -11.08 -13.43
C LEU A 44 -18.11 -10.34 -13.02
N PHE A 45 -18.06 -9.48 -11.98
CA PHE A 45 -19.23 -8.69 -11.58
C PHE A 45 -19.70 -7.75 -12.68
N MET A 46 -18.79 -7.16 -13.45
CA MET A 46 -19.16 -6.31 -14.59
C MET A 46 -19.85 -7.13 -15.69
N ILE A 47 -19.36 -8.31 -16.01
CA ILE A 47 -19.98 -9.23 -16.99
C ILE A 47 -21.38 -9.64 -16.52
N ILE A 48 -21.54 -10.00 -15.24
CA ILE A 48 -22.85 -10.33 -14.68
C ILE A 48 -23.79 -9.12 -14.76
N SER A 49 -23.28 -7.91 -14.48
CA SER A 49 -24.07 -6.69 -14.53
C SER A 49 -24.60 -6.39 -15.94
N GLN A 50 -23.82 -6.68 -16.98
CA GLN A 50 -24.20 -6.43 -18.38
C GLN A 50 -25.03 -7.54 -19.00
N TYR A 51 -24.73 -8.81 -18.72
CA TYR A 51 -25.24 -9.97 -19.47
C TYR A 51 -25.99 -10.98 -18.60
N GLY A 52 -25.86 -10.91 -17.26
CA GLY A 52 -26.41 -11.94 -16.38
C GLY A 52 -27.93 -12.03 -16.34
N PHE A 53 -28.61 -11.01 -16.84
CA PHE A 53 -30.09 -10.91 -16.79
C PHE A 53 -30.74 -10.94 -18.16
N ASP A 54 -30.04 -11.26 -19.22
CA ASP A 54 -30.54 -11.27 -20.61
C ASP A 54 -31.77 -12.19 -20.75
N SER A 55 -31.79 -13.35 -20.10
CA SER A 55 -32.94 -14.28 -20.13
C SER A 55 -34.23 -13.68 -19.55
N VAL A 56 -34.10 -12.84 -18.52
CA VAL A 56 -35.24 -12.16 -17.89
C VAL A 56 -35.79 -11.05 -18.77
N LEU A 57 -34.88 -10.28 -19.42
CA LEU A 57 -35.23 -9.21 -20.35
C LEU A 57 -36.00 -9.71 -21.55
N HIS A 58 -35.63 -10.88 -22.09
CA HIS A 58 -36.30 -11.49 -23.23
C HIS A 58 -37.66 -12.11 -22.85
N THR A 59 -37.87 -12.45 -21.59
CA THR A 59 -39.12 -13.13 -21.14
C THR A 59 -40.20 -12.14 -20.65
N ARG A 60 -39.82 -10.93 -20.23
CA ARG A 60 -40.70 -9.93 -19.64
C ARG A 60 -40.63 -8.58 -20.34
N SER A 61 -41.73 -8.08 -20.84
CA SER A 61 -41.83 -6.84 -21.64
C SER A 61 -41.67 -5.55 -20.82
N ASN A 62 -41.84 -5.58 -19.50
CA ASN A 62 -41.85 -4.40 -18.62
C ASN A 62 -40.68 -4.36 -17.64
N VAL A 63 -39.52 -4.94 -18.01
CA VAL A 63 -38.31 -4.94 -17.18
C VAL A 63 -37.22 -4.14 -17.89
N SER A 64 -36.63 -3.17 -17.20
CA SER A 64 -35.45 -2.47 -17.65
C SER A 64 -34.21 -2.88 -16.83
N LEU A 65 -33.09 -3.06 -17.50
CA LEU A 65 -31.82 -3.37 -16.88
C LEU A 65 -30.98 -2.09 -16.72
N ASP A 66 -30.42 -1.90 -15.55
CA ASP A 66 -29.41 -0.90 -15.30
C ASP A 66 -28.04 -1.60 -15.11
N PRO A 67 -27.17 -1.60 -16.13
CA PRO A 67 -25.87 -2.28 -16.06
C PRO A 67 -24.90 -1.66 -15.06
N SER A 68 -25.16 -0.46 -14.57
CA SER A 68 -24.29 0.20 -13.60
C SER A 68 -24.50 -0.26 -12.16
N ARG A 69 -25.64 -0.88 -11.87
CA ARG A 69 -26.08 -1.17 -10.49
C ARG A 69 -25.16 -2.15 -9.75
N ILE A 70 -24.80 -3.29 -10.35
CA ILE A 70 -23.88 -4.24 -9.73
C ILE A 70 -22.46 -3.66 -9.75
N ALA A 71 -22.06 -3.03 -10.86
CA ALA A 71 -20.74 -2.41 -10.99
C ALA A 71 -20.50 -1.33 -9.91
N SER A 72 -21.50 -0.51 -9.59
CA SER A 72 -21.40 0.51 -8.54
C SER A 72 -21.17 -0.09 -7.16
N GLN A 73 -21.77 -1.27 -6.88
CA GLN A 73 -21.55 -1.97 -5.62
C GLN A 73 -20.10 -2.52 -5.49
N VAL A 74 -19.46 -2.88 -6.61
CA VAL A 74 -18.06 -3.25 -6.59
C VAL A 74 -17.18 -2.07 -6.14
N VAL A 75 -17.44 -0.86 -6.67
CA VAL A 75 -16.72 0.37 -6.29
C VAL A 75 -16.91 0.68 -4.81
N THR A 76 -18.11 0.48 -4.27
CA THR A 76 -18.39 0.65 -2.84
C THR A 76 -17.70 -0.45 -2.00
N GLY A 77 -17.85 -1.71 -2.42
CA GLY A 77 -17.36 -2.88 -1.69
C GLY A 77 -15.84 -2.94 -1.58
N ILE A 78 -15.12 -2.51 -2.62
CA ILE A 78 -13.64 -2.49 -2.57
C ILE A 78 -13.12 -1.52 -1.51
N GLY A 79 -13.89 -0.49 -1.16
CA GLY A 79 -13.56 0.43 -0.07
C GLY A 79 -13.39 -0.27 1.28
N PHE A 80 -14.21 -1.29 1.56
CA PHE A 80 -14.09 -2.11 2.77
C PHE A 80 -12.78 -2.91 2.80
N ILE A 81 -12.43 -3.55 1.67
CA ILE A 81 -11.17 -4.30 1.54
C ILE A 81 -9.97 -3.33 1.66
N GLY A 82 -10.04 -2.18 0.97
CA GLY A 82 -9.02 -1.16 1.04
C GLY A 82 -8.82 -0.63 2.47
N ALA A 83 -9.89 -0.33 3.19
CA ALA A 83 -9.83 0.11 4.57
C ALA A 83 -9.15 -0.93 5.48
N GLY A 84 -9.40 -2.23 5.23
CA GLY A 84 -8.76 -3.33 5.94
C GLY A 84 -7.23 -3.41 5.77
N THR A 85 -6.66 -2.75 4.76
CA THR A 85 -5.20 -2.69 4.55
C THR A 85 -4.54 -1.49 5.26
N ILE A 86 -5.34 -0.55 5.78
CA ILE A 86 -4.82 0.65 6.45
C ILE A 86 -4.60 0.35 7.93
N ILE A 87 -3.36 0.43 8.36
CA ILE A 87 -2.95 0.13 9.73
C ILE A 87 -2.38 1.39 10.38
N PHE A 88 -2.94 1.72 11.56
CA PHE A 88 -2.41 2.75 12.44
C PHE A 88 -1.45 2.11 13.44
N GLN A 89 -0.18 2.43 13.34
CA GLN A 89 0.85 1.92 14.24
C GLN A 89 1.64 3.07 14.86
N LYS A 90 1.45 3.30 16.16
CA LYS A 90 2.04 4.43 16.89
C LYS A 90 1.74 5.78 16.18
N HIS A 91 2.73 6.39 15.55
CA HIS A 91 2.62 7.67 14.84
C HIS A 91 2.69 7.52 13.31
N VAL A 92 2.59 6.30 12.78
CA VAL A 92 2.72 6.00 11.34
C VAL A 92 1.46 5.33 10.82
N ILE A 93 0.96 5.83 9.69
CA ILE A 93 -0.14 5.21 8.94
C ILE A 93 0.47 4.45 7.77
N LYS A 94 0.21 3.14 7.70
CA LYS A 94 0.63 2.25 6.60
C LYS A 94 -0.57 1.82 5.78
N GLY A 95 -0.35 1.37 4.54
CA GLY A 95 -1.38 0.76 3.70
C GLY A 95 -2.22 1.73 2.84
N LEU A 96 -2.07 3.07 2.97
CA LEU A 96 -2.84 4.04 2.17
C LEU A 96 -2.65 3.83 0.66
N THR A 97 -1.41 3.70 0.20
CA THR A 97 -1.09 3.45 -1.22
C THR A 97 -1.60 2.08 -1.66
N THR A 98 -1.56 1.08 -0.78
CA THR A 98 -2.10 -0.26 -1.04
C THR A 98 -3.62 -0.21 -1.22
N ALA A 99 -4.34 0.50 -0.36
CA ALA A 99 -5.79 0.70 -0.48
C ALA A 99 -6.17 1.39 -1.81
N ALA A 100 -5.46 2.46 -2.17
CA ALA A 100 -5.64 3.15 -3.45
C ALA A 100 -5.32 2.24 -4.66
N GLY A 101 -4.28 1.42 -4.56
CA GLY A 101 -3.92 0.42 -5.58
C GLY A 101 -5.01 -0.61 -5.80
N LEU A 102 -5.60 -1.16 -4.74
CA LEU A 102 -6.72 -2.10 -4.83
C LEU A 102 -7.95 -1.46 -5.45
N TRP A 103 -8.24 -0.20 -5.10
CA TRP A 103 -9.36 0.55 -5.67
C TRP A 103 -9.22 0.72 -7.19
N VAL A 104 -8.03 1.13 -7.67
CA VAL A 104 -7.74 1.26 -9.11
C VAL A 104 -7.74 -0.10 -9.81
N THR A 105 -7.19 -1.15 -9.18
CA THR A 105 -7.21 -2.51 -9.72
C THR A 105 -8.64 -3.02 -9.94
N SER A 106 -9.55 -2.71 -9.02
CA SER A 106 -10.97 -3.00 -9.17
C SER A 106 -11.58 -2.28 -10.39
N ALA A 107 -11.26 -0.99 -10.59
CA ALA A 107 -11.71 -0.23 -11.75
C ALA A 107 -11.18 -0.79 -13.07
N ILE A 108 -9.91 -1.23 -13.11
CA ILE A 108 -9.31 -1.92 -14.27
C ILE A 108 -10.07 -3.21 -14.56
N GLY A 109 -10.43 -3.99 -13.53
CA GLY A 109 -11.24 -5.19 -13.68
C GLY A 109 -12.63 -4.90 -14.27
N LEU A 110 -13.33 -3.89 -13.76
CA LEU A 110 -14.63 -3.45 -14.31
C LEU A 110 -14.51 -3.05 -15.79
N ALA A 111 -13.47 -2.29 -16.14
CA ALA A 111 -13.21 -1.87 -17.51
C ALA A 111 -12.91 -3.05 -18.44
N CYS A 112 -12.13 -4.05 -17.99
CA CYS A 112 -11.92 -5.29 -18.75
C CYS A 112 -13.23 -6.06 -18.94
N GLY A 113 -14.04 -6.19 -17.89
CA GLY A 113 -15.34 -6.85 -17.93
C GLY A 113 -16.30 -6.22 -18.94
N SER A 114 -16.23 -4.89 -19.11
CA SER A 114 -16.99 -4.16 -20.14
C SER A 114 -16.35 -4.19 -21.53
N GLY A 115 -15.19 -4.83 -21.71
CA GLY A 115 -14.50 -4.91 -23.01
C GLY A 115 -13.64 -3.68 -23.35
N MET A 116 -13.39 -2.77 -22.40
CA MET A 116 -12.60 -1.55 -22.59
C MET A 116 -11.08 -1.84 -22.43
N TYR A 117 -10.53 -2.73 -23.23
CA TYR A 117 -9.17 -3.25 -23.08
C TYR A 117 -8.08 -2.18 -23.20
N ILE A 118 -8.22 -1.25 -24.17
CA ILE A 118 -7.26 -0.18 -24.39
C ILE A 118 -7.17 0.71 -23.13
N LEU A 119 -8.31 1.08 -22.59
CA LEU A 119 -8.39 1.91 -21.38
C LEU A 119 -7.79 1.17 -20.17
N SER A 120 -8.14 -0.09 -19.97
CA SER A 120 -7.62 -0.93 -18.89
C SER A 120 -6.11 -1.06 -18.96
N THR A 121 -5.57 -1.33 -20.16
CA THR A 121 -4.11 -1.48 -20.37
C THR A 121 -3.39 -0.16 -20.16
N ALA A 122 -3.90 0.94 -20.72
CA ALA A 122 -3.31 2.27 -20.54
C ALA A 122 -3.31 2.67 -19.05
N THR A 123 -4.41 2.42 -18.32
CA THR A 123 -4.51 2.68 -16.90
C THR A 123 -3.51 1.84 -16.10
N THR A 124 -3.36 0.55 -16.42
CA THR A 124 -2.39 -0.32 -15.76
C THR A 124 -0.96 0.20 -15.93
N ILE A 125 -0.57 0.57 -17.15
CA ILE A 125 0.75 1.14 -17.44
C ILE A 125 0.97 2.43 -16.65
N MET A 126 -0.01 3.33 -16.66
CA MET A 126 0.05 4.60 -15.92
C MET A 126 0.22 4.37 -14.42
N VAL A 127 -0.53 3.42 -13.85
CA VAL A 127 -0.46 3.09 -12.41
C VAL A 127 0.92 2.55 -12.04
N VAL A 128 1.46 1.61 -12.82
CA VAL A 128 2.79 1.04 -12.57
C VAL A 128 3.88 2.12 -12.65
N ILE A 129 3.82 2.99 -13.68
CA ILE A 129 4.75 4.12 -13.80
C ILE A 129 4.63 5.06 -12.60
N CYS A 130 3.41 5.40 -12.19
CA CYS A 130 3.17 6.28 -11.04
C CYS A 130 3.74 5.68 -9.74
N LEU A 131 3.50 4.40 -9.48
CA LEU A 131 3.98 3.70 -8.30
C LEU A 131 5.52 3.65 -8.25
N GLU A 132 6.15 3.39 -9.39
CA GLU A 132 7.61 3.32 -9.51
C GLU A 132 8.26 4.72 -9.43
N ALA A 133 7.68 5.72 -10.10
CA ALA A 133 8.18 7.09 -10.05
C ALA A 133 8.13 7.67 -8.63
N ILE A 134 7.01 7.48 -7.92
CA ILE A 134 6.87 7.93 -6.53
C ILE A 134 7.88 7.23 -5.63
N TYR A 135 8.09 5.92 -5.80
CA TYR A 135 9.09 5.18 -5.05
C TYR A 135 10.49 5.76 -5.26
N TYR A 136 10.89 6.01 -6.52
CA TYR A 136 12.21 6.57 -6.85
C TYR A 136 12.41 7.96 -6.21
N ILE A 137 11.40 8.82 -6.30
CA ILE A 137 11.42 10.15 -5.69
C ILE A 137 11.54 10.03 -4.16
N THR A 138 10.74 9.15 -3.54
CA THR A 138 10.75 8.98 -2.09
C THR A 138 12.07 8.39 -1.58
N VAL A 139 12.68 7.45 -2.30
CA VAL A 139 13.99 6.91 -1.95
C VAL A 139 15.08 7.98 -2.06
N ARG A 140 15.02 8.84 -3.08
CA ARG A 140 16.05 9.86 -3.32
C ARG A 140 15.94 11.08 -2.41
N PHE A 141 14.70 11.54 -2.15
CA PHE A 141 14.42 12.78 -1.40
C PHE A 141 13.71 12.56 -0.07
N GLY A 142 13.31 11.33 0.22
CA GLY A 142 12.53 11.00 1.41
C GLY A 142 13.36 10.97 2.69
N THR A 143 12.64 10.87 3.80
CA THR A 143 13.19 10.67 5.14
C THR A 143 12.73 9.32 5.67
N LYS A 144 13.57 8.67 6.46
CA LYS A 144 13.23 7.46 7.23
C LYS A 144 13.00 7.81 8.69
N ASN A 145 11.97 7.22 9.28
CA ASN A 145 11.81 7.19 10.72
C ASN A 145 12.43 5.89 11.23
N ILE A 146 13.29 6.01 12.23
CA ILE A 146 14.00 4.88 12.85
C ILE A 146 13.77 4.99 14.35
N GLU A 147 13.34 3.91 14.94
CA GLU A 147 13.24 3.75 16.39
C GLU A 147 14.52 3.05 16.88
N ILE A 148 15.27 3.70 17.75
CA ILE A 148 16.51 3.17 18.31
C ILE A 148 16.40 3.20 19.82
N THR A 149 16.83 2.10 20.45
CA THR A 149 16.88 1.99 21.89
C THR A 149 18.35 1.90 22.33
N PHE A 150 18.78 2.87 23.12
CA PHE A 150 20.12 2.89 23.71
C PHE A 150 20.06 2.49 25.19
N SER A 151 20.98 1.61 25.61
CA SER A 151 21.21 1.31 27.01
C SER A 151 22.45 2.06 27.50
N LEU A 152 22.27 2.96 28.47
CA LEU A 152 23.32 3.87 28.95
C LEU A 152 23.50 3.70 30.46
N SER A 153 24.74 3.69 30.91
CA SER A 153 25.11 3.50 32.32
C SER A 153 25.10 4.81 33.13
N SER A 154 24.79 5.96 32.52
CA SER A 154 24.76 7.25 33.22
C SER A 154 23.86 8.25 32.47
N TYR A 155 23.16 9.09 33.23
CA TYR A 155 22.29 10.15 32.67
C TYR A 155 23.07 11.17 31.85
N ASN A 156 24.29 11.54 32.24
CA ASN A 156 25.11 12.52 31.51
C ASN A 156 25.47 12.05 30.09
N LYS A 157 25.50 10.75 29.85
CA LYS A 157 25.74 10.20 28.51
C LYS A 157 24.55 10.40 27.55
N ILE A 158 23.34 10.59 28.11
CA ILE A 158 22.13 10.87 27.31
C ILE A 158 22.22 12.24 26.68
N GLU A 159 22.67 13.24 27.43
CA GLU A 159 22.82 14.60 26.94
C GLU A 159 23.88 14.68 25.84
N SER A 160 25.01 14.01 26.01
CA SER A 160 26.05 13.90 25.00
C SER A 160 25.56 13.19 23.74
N LEU A 161 24.72 12.15 23.87
CA LEU A 161 24.11 11.44 22.75
C LEU A 161 23.15 12.34 21.98
N ILE A 162 22.30 13.09 22.66
CA ILE A 162 21.36 14.04 22.04
C ILE A 162 22.14 15.10 21.24
N GLN A 163 23.16 15.71 21.83
CA GLN A 163 24.00 16.70 21.14
C GLN A 163 24.71 16.11 19.91
N TYR A 164 25.17 14.87 20.01
CA TYR A 164 25.79 14.17 18.88
C TYR A 164 24.80 13.95 17.72
N ILE A 165 23.58 13.48 18.05
CA ILE A 165 22.50 13.25 17.07
C ILE A 165 22.09 14.56 16.38
N GLU A 166 22.00 15.67 17.12
CA GLU A 166 21.66 16.99 16.59
C GLU A 166 22.76 17.53 15.67
N ASN A 167 24.03 17.33 16.02
CA ASN A 167 25.20 17.74 15.20
C ASN A 167 25.22 17.02 13.85
N GLU A 168 24.78 15.77 13.80
CA GLU A 168 24.64 14.98 12.55
C GLU A 168 23.39 15.37 11.72
N LYS A 169 22.68 16.44 12.10
CA LYS A 169 21.46 16.91 11.42
C LYS A 169 20.33 15.86 11.36
N ILE A 170 20.29 14.97 12.36
CA ILE A 170 19.23 14.00 12.57
C ILE A 170 18.16 14.65 13.42
N ILE A 171 16.91 14.59 13.00
CA ILE A 171 15.79 15.21 13.74
C ILE A 171 15.26 14.19 14.74
N ILE A 172 15.30 14.54 16.03
CA ILE A 172 14.68 13.77 17.09
C ILE A 172 13.19 14.14 17.12
N GLN A 173 12.29 13.20 16.82
CA GLN A 173 10.84 13.41 16.85
C GLN A 173 10.27 13.22 18.25
N SER A 174 10.71 12.17 18.94
CA SER A 174 10.36 11.90 20.32
C SER A 174 11.45 11.11 20.99
N TYR A 175 11.56 11.23 22.32
CA TYR A 175 12.40 10.34 23.11
C TYR A 175 11.72 10.03 24.44
N LYS A 176 11.96 8.81 24.94
CA LYS A 176 11.52 8.33 26.24
C LYS A 176 12.72 7.77 26.99
N ILE A 177 12.85 8.14 28.26
CA ILE A 177 13.92 7.63 29.12
C ILE A 177 13.28 6.82 30.22
N HIS A 178 13.63 5.53 30.28
CA HIS A 178 13.24 4.64 31.34
C HIS A 178 14.46 4.35 32.25
N ARG A 179 14.31 4.62 33.53
CA ARG A 179 15.34 4.30 34.53
C ARG A 179 15.07 2.88 35.04
N HIS A 180 16.05 2.01 34.90
CA HIS A 180 16.06 0.67 35.49
C HIS A 180 17.16 0.56 36.53
N VAL A 181 16.82 0.10 37.72
CA VAL A 181 17.78 -0.18 38.79
C VAL A 181 17.86 -1.70 38.95
N THR A 182 18.99 -2.29 38.59
CA THR A 182 19.25 -3.74 38.73
C THR A 182 20.51 -3.91 39.52
N ASP A 183 20.47 -4.67 40.62
CA ASP A 183 21.61 -4.98 41.51
C ASP A 183 22.39 -3.76 42.03
N GLY A 184 21.70 -2.63 42.25
CA GLY A 184 22.32 -1.41 42.77
C GLY A 184 23.02 -0.56 41.70
N ALA A 185 23.02 -0.98 40.41
CA ALA A 185 23.49 -0.21 39.29
C ALA A 185 22.30 0.48 38.59
N GLU A 186 22.45 1.80 38.29
CA GLU A 186 21.47 2.56 37.53
C GLU A 186 21.76 2.43 36.04
N ASN A 187 20.80 1.86 35.30
CA ASN A 187 20.83 1.79 33.86
C ASN A 187 19.68 2.62 33.29
N TYR A 188 19.99 3.39 32.26
CA TYR A 188 19.03 4.24 31.57
C TYR A 188 18.77 3.68 30.17
N LEU A 189 17.50 3.41 29.85
CA LEU A 189 17.05 2.95 28.55
C LEU A 189 16.43 4.14 27.83
N ALA A 190 17.09 4.64 26.82
CA ALA A 190 16.62 5.76 26.01
C ALA A 190 16.06 5.23 24.68
N GLU A 191 14.73 5.29 24.52
CA GLU A 191 14.04 5.00 23.28
C GLU A 191 13.89 6.31 22.51
N MET A 192 14.42 6.38 21.30
CA MET A 192 14.41 7.58 20.46
C MET A 192 13.81 7.32 19.09
N ASP A 193 12.84 8.15 18.69
CA ASP A 193 12.30 8.17 17.33
C ASP A 193 13.07 9.23 16.53
N LEU A 194 13.89 8.80 15.60
CA LEU A 194 14.76 9.63 14.81
C LEU A 194 14.25 9.74 13.37
N LYS A 195 14.27 10.95 12.82
CA LYS A 195 13.97 11.21 11.41
C LYS A 195 15.23 11.58 10.67
N ILE A 196 15.66 10.70 9.75
CA ILE A 196 16.93 10.82 9.02
C ILE A 196 16.63 10.95 7.52
N LYS A 197 17.34 11.81 6.81
CA LYS A 197 17.30 11.84 5.33
C LYS A 197 17.88 10.54 4.77
N ASN A 198 17.22 9.97 3.75
CA ASN A 198 17.67 8.73 3.13
C ASN A 198 19.12 8.79 2.62
N SER A 199 19.58 9.94 2.13
CA SER A 199 20.95 10.15 1.68
C SER A 199 21.97 10.05 2.83
N THR A 200 21.63 10.54 4.01
CA THR A 200 22.48 10.50 5.21
C THR A 200 22.50 9.09 5.82
N TYR A 201 21.39 8.38 5.75
CA TYR A 201 21.29 7.01 6.24
C TYR A 201 22.21 6.03 5.51
N GLN A 202 22.33 6.15 4.20
CA GLN A 202 23.22 5.27 3.42
C GLN A 202 24.71 5.52 3.66
N HIS A 203 25.12 6.74 4.04
CA HIS A 203 26.51 7.10 4.18
C HIS A 203 27.05 7.01 5.61
N ASN A 204 26.30 7.43 6.61
CA ASN A 204 26.82 7.64 7.97
C ASN A 204 26.30 6.63 8.99
N PHE A 205 25.20 5.94 8.72
CA PHE A 205 24.57 5.07 9.73
C PHE A 205 25.40 3.84 10.13
N PRO A 206 26.18 3.19 9.24
CA PRO A 206 27.07 2.10 9.65
C PRO A 206 28.21 2.53 10.56
N LEU A 207 28.58 3.82 10.56
CA LEU A 207 29.68 4.37 11.36
C LEU A 207 29.24 4.76 12.79
N LEU A 208 27.95 4.84 13.06
CA LEU A 208 27.39 5.19 14.37
C LEU A 208 27.43 4.03 15.39
N PHE A 209 27.72 2.80 14.93
CA PHE A 209 27.69 1.58 15.77
C PHE A 209 29.06 0.88 15.86
N ASN A 210 30.12 1.46 15.32
CA ASN A 210 31.50 1.09 15.57
C ASN A 210 32.14 2.05 16.57
#